data_d327d38d0d1ec9c538c4679bb616655a
#
_entry.id   d327d38d0d1ec9c538c4679bb616655a
#
_cell.length_a   1.000
_cell.length_b   1.000
_cell.length_c   1.000
_cell.angle_alpha   90.00
_cell.angle_beta   90.00
_cell.angle_gamma   90.00
#
_symmetry.space_group_name_H-M   'P 1'
#
loop_
_entity.id
_entity.type
_entity.pdbx_description
1 polymer ?
#
loop_
_entity_poly.entity_id
_entity_poly.type
_entity_poly.pdbx_seq_one_letter_code
_entity_poly.pdbx_strand_id
1 'polypeptide(L)'
;MTNPFVPDSLRAMLREISSGGVVVRAGGEGWEFAVIEPQREVGNVSRSAKSDKKGHNQVLALPKGLVDPGEKAEEAALREVREETGISATALAKLTDIKYVYVRTWGDGQRVFKIVSFYLLRYDSGTIDEIAPEMRIEVKRALWIPLEEAERRLAYRGEKEVIRLARKYLESHAQEAN
;
A
#
# COMPACT_ATOMS: atom_id res chain seq x y z
N MET A 1 46.57 -4.73 5.90
CA MET A 1 46.24 -5.28 4.56
C MET A 1 44.78 -5.70 4.59
N THR A 2 43.91 -4.86 4.13
CA THR A 2 42.47 -5.10 4.05
C THR A 2 42.17 -5.90 2.78
N ASN A 3 41.58 -7.09 2.96
CA ASN A 3 41.16 -7.96 1.87
C ASN A 3 39.98 -7.32 1.12
N PRO A 4 40.11 -6.89 -0.16
CA PRO A 4 39.08 -6.11 -0.86
C PRO A 4 38.02 -6.98 -1.55
N PHE A 5 37.97 -8.29 -1.31
CA PHE A 5 37.04 -9.19 -1.99
C PHE A 5 36.05 -9.81 -1.01
N VAL A 6 35.10 -9.01 -0.52
CA VAL A 6 33.85 -9.57 0.00
C VAL A 6 32.92 -9.75 -1.20
N PRO A 7 32.54 -10.98 -1.56
CA PRO A 7 31.62 -11.21 -2.67
C PRO A 7 30.32 -10.43 -2.43
N ASP A 8 29.78 -9.86 -3.48
CA ASP A 8 28.55 -9.04 -3.46
C ASP A 8 27.34 -9.79 -2.87
N SER A 9 27.40 -11.13 -2.84
CA SER A 9 26.44 -12.03 -2.20
C SER A 9 26.40 -11.97 -0.67
N LEU A 10 27.38 -11.33 -0.02
CA LEU A 10 27.50 -11.20 1.44
C LEU A 10 27.23 -9.78 1.95
N ARG A 11 26.88 -8.83 1.10
CA ARG A 11 26.33 -7.56 1.56
C ARG A 11 25.01 -7.84 2.25
N ALA A 12 24.94 -7.55 3.55
CA ALA A 12 23.74 -7.71 4.35
C ALA A 12 22.59 -6.97 3.68
N MET A 13 21.57 -7.72 3.23
CA MET A 13 20.37 -7.15 2.64
C MET A 13 19.63 -6.34 3.71
N LEU A 14 19.37 -5.07 3.45
CA LEU A 14 18.53 -4.28 4.36
C LEU A 14 17.12 -4.88 4.38
N ARG A 15 16.51 -4.83 5.55
CA ARG A 15 15.12 -5.26 5.73
C ARG A 15 14.25 -4.05 6.04
N GLU A 16 13.18 -3.88 5.27
CA GLU A 16 12.13 -2.89 5.54
C GLU A 16 10.83 -3.59 5.85
N ILE A 17 10.17 -3.15 6.91
CA ILE A 17 8.86 -3.63 7.33
C ILE A 17 7.88 -2.49 7.18
N SER A 18 6.83 -2.72 6.39
CA SER A 18 5.73 -1.78 6.15
C SER A 18 4.40 -2.43 6.46
N SER A 19 3.39 -1.62 6.64
CA SER A 19 2.02 -2.06 6.82
C SER A 19 1.05 -1.13 6.10
N GLY A 20 -0.08 -1.67 5.69
CA GLY A 20 -1.10 -0.90 5.00
C GLY A 20 -2.47 -1.54 5.08
N GLY A 21 -3.46 -0.88 4.50
CA GLY A 21 -4.83 -1.30 4.64
C GLY A 21 -5.67 -1.23 3.37
N VAL A 22 -6.60 -2.17 3.28
CA VAL A 22 -7.76 -2.10 2.39
C VAL A 22 -8.93 -1.61 3.23
N VAL A 23 -9.21 -0.30 3.17
CA VAL A 23 -10.36 0.29 3.87
C VAL A 23 -11.59 0.15 2.99
N VAL A 24 -12.60 -0.52 3.50
CA VAL A 24 -13.86 -0.74 2.79
C VAL A 24 -15.02 0.00 3.44
N ARG A 25 -15.98 0.40 2.61
CA ARG A 25 -17.29 0.91 3.02
C ARG A 25 -18.37 0.44 2.05
N ALA A 26 -19.61 0.42 2.51
CA ALA A 26 -20.75 0.22 1.62
C ALA A 26 -20.96 1.49 0.78
N GLY A 27 -20.94 1.36 -0.54
CA GLY A 27 -21.27 2.41 -1.50
C GLY A 27 -22.66 2.21 -2.10
N GLY A 28 -23.05 3.08 -3.04
CA GLY A 28 -24.37 3.02 -3.70
C GLY A 28 -24.59 1.76 -4.54
N GLU A 29 -23.55 1.19 -5.12
CA GLU A 29 -23.60 0.05 -6.04
C GLU A 29 -22.74 -1.15 -5.56
N GLY A 30 -22.41 -1.22 -4.27
CA GLY A 30 -21.59 -2.29 -3.70
C GLY A 30 -20.49 -1.75 -2.81
N TRP A 31 -19.44 -2.53 -2.64
CA TRP A 31 -18.29 -2.13 -1.83
C TRP A 31 -17.39 -1.13 -2.56
N GLU A 32 -16.97 -0.10 -1.85
CA GLU A 32 -15.90 0.81 -2.24
C GLU A 32 -14.69 0.61 -1.34
N PHE A 33 -13.50 0.91 -1.85
CA PHE A 33 -12.27 0.92 -1.06
C PHE A 33 -11.42 2.15 -1.33
N ALA A 34 -10.65 2.56 -0.34
CA ALA A 34 -9.78 3.72 -0.40
C ALA A 34 -8.46 3.37 -1.09
N VAL A 35 -8.05 4.22 -2.02
CA VAL A 35 -6.75 4.15 -2.71
C VAL A 35 -6.09 5.51 -2.69
N ILE A 36 -4.78 5.51 -2.92
CA ILE A 36 -3.98 6.71 -3.12
C ILE A 36 -3.43 6.76 -4.55
N GLU A 37 -3.23 7.96 -5.06
CA GLU A 37 -2.34 8.25 -6.17
C GLU A 37 -1.02 8.79 -5.58
N PRO A 38 0.05 8.00 -5.55
CA PRO A 38 1.33 8.44 -5.03
C PRO A 38 1.90 9.58 -5.87
N GLN A 39 2.65 10.49 -5.25
CA GLN A 39 3.49 11.41 -6.00
C GLN A 39 4.52 10.59 -6.79
N ARG A 40 4.75 10.96 -8.04
CA ARG A 40 5.79 10.32 -8.84
C ARG A 40 7.14 10.74 -8.29
N GLU A 41 7.91 9.80 -7.75
CA GLU A 41 9.33 10.00 -7.59
C GLU A 41 9.97 10.11 -8.98
N VAL A 42 10.66 11.21 -9.21
CA VAL A 42 11.48 11.39 -10.40
C VAL A 42 12.62 10.37 -10.32
N GLY A 43 12.47 9.24 -11.01
CA GLY A 43 13.50 8.20 -11.09
C GLY A 43 13.08 6.77 -10.79
N ASN A 44 11.91 6.52 -10.23
CA ASN A 44 11.47 5.17 -9.86
C ASN A 44 10.32 4.67 -10.72
N VAL A 45 10.59 4.42 -12.00
CA VAL A 45 9.69 3.63 -12.84
C VAL A 45 9.96 2.16 -12.52
N SER A 46 9.26 1.63 -11.52
CA SER A 46 9.21 0.18 -11.33
C SER A 46 8.70 -0.45 -12.63
N ARG A 47 9.51 -1.32 -13.24
CA ARG A 47 9.22 -2.00 -14.53
C ARG A 47 7.97 -2.89 -14.54
N SER A 48 7.20 -2.90 -13.45
CA SER A 48 5.98 -3.69 -13.30
C SER A 48 4.67 -2.91 -13.48
N ALA A 49 4.71 -1.58 -13.63
CA ALA A 49 3.52 -0.81 -13.94
C ALA A 49 3.27 -0.85 -15.45
N LYS A 50 2.29 -1.65 -15.91
CA LYS A 50 1.81 -1.60 -17.29
C LYS A 50 1.09 -0.26 -17.50
N SER A 51 1.65 0.57 -18.38
CA SER A 51 0.95 1.77 -18.87
C SER A 51 -0.19 1.33 -19.79
N ASP A 52 -1.42 1.61 -19.41
CA ASP A 52 -2.55 1.51 -20.35
C ASP A 52 -2.41 2.61 -21.41
N LYS A 53 -2.54 2.20 -22.68
CA LYS A 53 -2.34 3.01 -23.89
C LYS A 53 -3.37 4.12 -24.13
N LYS A 54 -4.15 4.51 -23.12
CA LYS A 54 -5.11 5.64 -23.18
C LYS A 54 -4.80 6.67 -22.09
N GLY A 55 -3.89 7.58 -22.37
CA GLY A 55 -3.89 9.00 -21.98
C GLY A 55 -3.91 9.42 -20.50
N HIS A 56 -4.06 8.52 -19.53
CA HIS A 56 -4.03 8.82 -18.11
C HIS A 56 -3.14 7.79 -17.40
N ASN A 57 -1.86 8.09 -17.28
CA ASN A 57 -0.91 7.33 -16.45
C ASN A 57 -1.20 7.53 -14.95
N GLN A 58 -2.41 7.21 -14.52
CA GLN A 58 -2.79 7.24 -13.12
C GLN A 58 -2.32 5.95 -12.45
N VAL A 59 -1.32 6.06 -11.58
CA VAL A 59 -0.87 4.95 -10.74
C VAL A 59 -1.69 5.00 -9.45
N LEU A 60 -2.51 4.00 -9.19
CA LEU A 60 -3.24 3.84 -7.94
C LEU A 60 -2.61 2.72 -7.11
N ALA A 61 -2.52 2.95 -5.82
CA ALA A 61 -1.96 2.03 -4.85
C ALA A 61 -2.80 1.98 -3.56
N LEU A 62 -2.63 0.93 -2.77
CA LEU A 62 -3.16 0.86 -1.42
C LEU A 62 -2.32 1.75 -0.48
N PRO A 63 -2.96 2.46 0.48
CA PRO A 63 -2.24 3.23 1.47
C PRO A 63 -1.38 2.31 2.35
N LYS A 64 -0.11 2.68 2.56
CA LYS A 64 0.86 1.91 3.34
C LYS A 64 2.12 2.71 3.61
N GLY A 65 2.79 2.40 4.70
CA GLY A 65 4.09 2.97 5.01
C GLY A 65 4.90 2.14 6.00
N LEU A 66 6.01 2.68 6.45
CA LEU A 66 6.92 1.99 7.35
C LEU A 66 6.29 1.78 8.74
N VAL A 67 6.57 0.63 9.33
CA VAL A 67 6.25 0.36 10.73
C VAL A 67 7.31 1.03 11.59
N ASP A 68 6.89 1.88 12.51
CA ASP A 68 7.80 2.56 13.44
C ASP A 68 8.38 1.60 14.49
N PRO A 69 9.57 1.90 15.05
CA PRO A 69 10.14 1.11 16.12
C PRO A 69 9.17 0.96 17.30
N GLY A 70 8.86 -0.30 17.67
CA GLY A 70 7.93 -0.61 18.76
C GLY A 70 6.44 -0.57 18.41
N GLU A 71 6.09 -0.14 17.20
CA GLU A 71 4.72 -0.14 16.68
C GLU A 71 4.32 -1.53 16.20
N LYS A 72 3.07 -1.92 16.42
CA LYS A 72 2.54 -3.14 15.82
C LYS A 72 2.14 -2.91 14.36
N ALA A 73 2.22 -3.94 13.54
CA ALA A 73 1.87 -3.83 12.12
C ALA A 73 0.42 -3.35 11.88
N GLU A 74 -0.53 -3.79 12.71
CA GLU A 74 -1.93 -3.34 12.64
C GLU A 74 -2.07 -1.85 12.98
N GLU A 75 -1.38 -1.39 14.02
CA GLU A 75 -1.36 0.02 14.43
C GLU A 75 -0.76 0.90 13.32
N ALA A 76 0.34 0.44 12.71
CA ALA A 76 0.96 1.09 11.57
C ALA A 76 0.01 1.18 10.37
N ALA A 77 -0.73 0.11 10.06
CA ALA A 77 -1.70 0.12 8.98
C ALA A 77 -2.80 1.18 9.20
N LEU A 78 -3.33 1.28 10.42
CA LEU A 78 -4.34 2.28 10.77
C LEU A 78 -3.79 3.72 10.71
N ARG A 79 -2.57 3.92 11.19
CA ARG A 79 -1.88 5.23 11.14
C ARG A 79 -1.62 5.66 9.70
N GLU A 80 -1.02 4.79 8.90
CA GLU A 80 -0.69 5.08 7.48
C GLU A 80 -1.95 5.37 6.65
N VAL A 81 -3.02 4.60 6.86
CA VAL A 81 -4.31 4.87 6.22
C VAL A 81 -4.80 6.27 6.57
N ARG A 82 -4.75 6.66 7.85
CA ARG A 82 -5.18 7.99 8.27
C ARG A 82 -4.31 9.10 7.68
N GLU A 83 -3.00 8.93 7.69
CA GLU A 83 -2.04 9.91 7.17
C GLU A 83 -2.17 10.10 5.67
N GLU A 84 -2.28 9.00 4.90
CA GLU A 84 -2.30 9.03 3.44
C GLU A 84 -3.69 9.29 2.83
N THR A 85 -4.77 9.04 3.57
CA THR A 85 -6.13 9.14 3.03
C THR A 85 -7.05 10.13 3.75
N GLY A 86 -6.73 10.51 4.99
CA GLY A 86 -7.57 11.39 5.83
C GLY A 86 -8.71 10.67 6.55
N ILE A 87 -8.85 9.34 6.39
CA ILE A 87 -9.95 8.58 7.00
C ILE A 87 -9.46 7.73 8.17
N SER A 88 -10.35 7.49 9.12
CA SER A 88 -10.15 6.57 10.25
C SER A 88 -10.92 5.28 10.02
N ALA A 89 -10.36 4.18 10.47
CA ALA A 89 -10.89 2.85 10.25
C ALA A 89 -10.66 1.93 11.46
N THR A 90 -11.39 0.83 11.51
CA THR A 90 -11.21 -0.26 12.47
C THR A 90 -10.72 -1.51 11.74
N ALA A 91 -9.73 -2.20 12.31
CA ALA A 91 -9.20 -3.44 11.76
C ALA A 91 -10.20 -4.59 11.92
N LEU A 92 -10.46 -5.31 10.82
CA LEU A 92 -11.29 -6.50 10.80
C LEU A 92 -10.45 -7.78 10.77
N ALA A 93 -9.45 -7.85 9.90
CA ALA A 93 -8.60 -9.03 9.76
C ALA A 93 -7.27 -8.70 9.10
N LYS A 94 -6.24 -9.48 9.40
CA LYS A 94 -5.02 -9.52 8.60
C LYS A 94 -5.28 -10.32 7.32
N LEU A 95 -4.94 -9.76 6.16
CA LEU A 95 -5.13 -10.40 4.87
C LEU A 95 -3.91 -11.24 4.46
N THR A 96 -2.74 -10.62 4.37
CA THR A 96 -1.51 -11.27 3.93
C THR A 96 -0.28 -10.39 4.13
N ASP A 97 0.89 -11.00 3.93
CA ASP A 97 2.17 -10.31 3.79
C ASP A 97 2.65 -10.39 2.34
N ILE A 98 2.93 -9.26 1.71
CA ILE A 98 3.62 -9.20 0.43
C ILE A 98 5.11 -9.06 0.70
N LYS A 99 5.94 -9.86 0.00
CA LYS A 99 7.39 -9.87 0.13
C LYS A 99 8.04 -9.66 -1.22
N TYR A 100 8.97 -8.72 -1.31
CA TYR A 100 9.75 -8.49 -2.52
C TYR A 100 11.11 -7.88 -2.23
N VAL A 101 12.00 -7.97 -3.20
CA VAL A 101 13.33 -7.35 -3.16
C VAL A 101 13.37 -6.24 -4.20
N TYR A 102 13.91 -5.10 -3.81
CA TYR A 102 14.20 -4.02 -4.72
C TYR A 102 15.62 -3.46 -4.48
N VAL A 103 16.11 -2.72 -5.44
CA VAL A 103 17.40 -2.04 -5.34
C VAL A 103 17.13 -0.54 -5.17
N ARG A 104 17.72 0.07 -4.15
CA ARG A 104 17.65 1.53 -4.00
C ARG A 104 18.38 2.18 -5.18
N THR A 105 17.68 2.99 -5.93
CA THR A 105 18.25 3.73 -7.06
C THR A 105 18.96 5.01 -6.64
N TRP A 106 18.65 5.50 -5.43
CA TRP A 106 19.31 6.62 -4.79
C TRP A 106 20.29 6.13 -3.74
N GLY A 107 21.52 6.61 -3.77
CA GLY A 107 22.57 6.25 -2.81
C GLY A 107 23.47 5.12 -3.27
N ASP A 108 23.59 4.08 -2.46
CA ASP A 108 24.62 3.04 -2.60
C ASP A 108 24.23 1.82 -3.45
N GLY A 109 23.05 1.81 -4.08
CA GLY A 109 22.56 0.68 -4.85
C GLY A 109 22.26 -0.56 -4.02
N GLN A 110 21.99 -0.39 -2.70
CA GLN A 110 21.78 -1.49 -1.78
C GLN A 110 20.48 -2.25 -2.07
N ARG A 111 20.55 -3.58 -1.96
CA ARG A 111 19.37 -4.45 -2.05
C ARG A 111 18.58 -4.39 -0.76
N VAL A 112 17.27 -4.21 -0.89
CA VAL A 112 16.33 -4.14 0.23
C VAL A 112 15.31 -5.26 0.11
N PHE A 113 15.15 -6.04 1.17
CA PHE A 113 14.06 -6.99 1.32
C PHE A 113 12.92 -6.31 2.06
N LYS A 114 11.80 -6.11 1.36
CA LYS A 114 10.62 -5.45 1.90
C LYS A 114 9.51 -6.44 2.17
N ILE A 115 8.92 -6.32 3.37
CA ILE A 115 7.72 -7.04 3.79
C ILE A 115 6.63 -6.01 4.03
N VAL A 116 5.46 -6.18 3.43
CA VAL A 116 4.30 -5.32 3.64
C VAL A 116 3.15 -6.15 4.16
N SER A 117 2.72 -5.90 5.39
CA SER A 117 1.54 -6.53 5.98
C SER A 117 0.28 -5.75 5.61
N PHE A 118 -0.71 -6.40 5.02
CA PHE A 118 -1.99 -5.78 4.67
C PHE A 118 -3.13 -6.29 5.54
N TYR A 119 -3.97 -5.34 5.97
CA TYR A 119 -5.15 -5.56 6.79
C TYR A 119 -6.42 -5.13 6.06
N LEU A 120 -7.51 -5.87 6.27
CA LEU A 120 -8.85 -5.42 5.92
C LEU A 120 -9.35 -4.51 7.04
N LEU A 121 -9.78 -3.32 6.67
CA LEU A 121 -10.20 -2.27 7.58
C LEU A 121 -11.61 -1.81 7.20
N ARG A 122 -12.44 -1.55 8.19
CA ARG A 122 -13.75 -0.94 8.00
C ARG A 122 -13.65 0.57 8.21
N TYR A 123 -14.20 1.34 7.29
CA TYR A 123 -14.31 2.79 7.42
C TYR A 123 -15.16 3.17 8.65
N ASP A 124 -14.66 4.09 9.46
CA ASP A 124 -15.39 4.61 10.62
C ASP A 124 -15.78 6.08 10.42
N SER A 125 -14.83 6.92 10.04
CA SER A 125 -15.04 8.38 9.96
C SER A 125 -13.95 9.07 9.13
N GLY A 126 -14.09 10.39 8.97
CA GLY A 126 -13.16 11.23 8.24
C GLY A 126 -13.59 11.47 6.80
N THR A 127 -12.95 12.40 6.13
CA THR A 127 -13.20 12.76 4.74
C THR A 127 -12.02 12.33 3.89
N ILE A 128 -12.28 11.58 2.84
CA ILE A 128 -11.24 11.14 1.90
C ILE A 128 -10.51 12.35 1.32
N ASP A 129 -9.20 12.26 1.21
CA ASP A 129 -8.28 13.29 0.73
C ASP A 129 -8.08 14.51 1.65
N GLU A 130 -8.69 14.55 2.83
CA GLU A 130 -8.36 15.53 3.88
C GLU A 130 -7.10 15.10 4.64
N ILE A 131 -5.95 15.27 4.01
CA ILE A 131 -4.63 14.91 4.56
C ILE A 131 -3.82 16.14 4.92
N ALA A 132 -2.88 15.97 5.84
CA ALA A 132 -1.97 17.04 6.25
C ALA A 132 -1.12 17.53 5.06
N PRO A 133 -0.81 18.85 4.98
CA PRO A 133 -0.04 19.41 3.87
C PRO A 133 1.32 18.73 3.63
N GLU A 134 2.01 18.29 4.69
CA GLU A 134 3.27 17.55 4.65
C GLU A 134 3.14 16.21 3.93
N MET A 135 1.99 15.55 4.01
CA MET A 135 1.73 14.28 3.31
C MET A 135 1.58 14.44 1.80
N ARG A 136 1.35 15.66 1.32
CA ARG A 136 1.28 15.95 -0.12
C ARG A 136 2.59 15.75 -0.86
N ILE A 137 3.70 15.60 -0.15
CA ILE A 137 5.00 15.23 -0.73
C ILE A 137 4.94 13.78 -1.24
N GLU A 138 4.21 12.90 -0.55
CA GLU A 138 4.12 11.47 -0.86
C GLU A 138 2.83 11.12 -1.60
N VAL A 139 1.72 11.79 -1.27
CA VAL A 139 0.38 11.50 -1.78
C VAL A 139 -0.17 12.67 -2.58
N LYS A 140 -0.41 12.46 -3.86
CA LYS A 140 -1.04 13.45 -4.74
C LYS A 140 -2.51 13.64 -4.40
N ARG A 141 -3.22 12.53 -4.22
CA ARG A 141 -4.62 12.48 -3.78
C ARG A 141 -5.01 11.10 -3.27
N ALA A 142 -6.07 11.05 -2.47
CA ALA A 142 -6.76 9.83 -2.08
C ALA A 142 -8.18 9.81 -2.61
N LEU A 143 -8.73 8.65 -2.93
CA LEU A 143 -10.08 8.53 -3.49
C LEU A 143 -10.71 7.18 -3.16
N TRP A 144 -12.05 7.16 -3.16
CA TRP A 144 -12.83 5.93 -3.14
C TRP A 144 -12.99 5.41 -4.56
N ILE A 145 -12.83 4.11 -4.75
CA ILE A 145 -13.16 3.43 -6.01
C ILE A 145 -13.98 2.16 -5.76
N PRO A 146 -14.85 1.77 -6.70
CA PRO A 146 -15.58 0.51 -6.58
C PRO A 146 -14.62 -0.67 -6.45
N LEU A 147 -14.90 -1.58 -5.51
CA LEU A 147 -14.08 -2.77 -5.28
C LEU A 147 -13.95 -3.65 -6.55
N GLU A 148 -14.98 -3.66 -7.38
CA GLU A 148 -14.98 -4.40 -8.65
C GLU A 148 -13.99 -3.86 -9.69
N GLU A 149 -13.63 -2.57 -9.58
CA GLU A 149 -12.64 -1.94 -10.47
C GLU A 149 -11.19 -2.14 -10.04
N ALA A 150 -10.97 -2.66 -8.83
CA ALA A 150 -9.67 -2.71 -8.19
C ALA A 150 -8.58 -3.39 -9.04
N GLU A 151 -8.88 -4.57 -9.59
CA GLU A 151 -7.89 -5.32 -10.36
C GLU A 151 -7.47 -4.62 -11.66
N ARG A 152 -8.36 -3.84 -12.23
CA ARG A 152 -8.08 -3.03 -13.42
C ARG A 152 -7.30 -1.77 -13.08
N ARG A 153 -7.62 -1.13 -11.94
CA ARG A 153 -7.13 0.21 -11.60
C ARG A 153 -5.88 0.22 -10.74
N LEU A 154 -5.65 -0.78 -9.88
CA LEU A 154 -4.42 -0.89 -9.10
C LEU A 154 -3.22 -1.21 -10.00
N ALA A 155 -2.11 -0.52 -9.76
CA ALA A 155 -0.90 -0.66 -10.55
C ALA A 155 -0.10 -1.93 -10.22
N TYR A 156 -0.11 -2.37 -8.97
CA TYR A 156 0.79 -3.40 -8.46
C TYR A 156 0.12 -4.76 -8.35
N ARG A 157 0.77 -5.78 -8.93
CA ARG A 157 0.26 -7.17 -8.93
C ARG A 157 0.00 -7.70 -7.51
N GLY A 158 0.92 -7.43 -6.57
CA GLY A 158 0.76 -7.87 -5.18
C GLY A 158 -0.47 -7.27 -4.51
N GLU A 159 -0.77 -6.00 -4.76
CA GLU A 159 -1.95 -5.34 -4.21
C GLU A 159 -3.26 -5.87 -4.81
N LYS A 160 -3.26 -6.28 -6.09
CA LYS A 160 -4.41 -6.96 -6.69
C LYS A 160 -4.73 -8.28 -5.98
N GLU A 161 -3.72 -9.01 -5.55
CA GLU A 161 -3.89 -10.23 -4.76
C GLU A 161 -4.48 -9.93 -3.38
N VAL A 162 -4.02 -8.86 -2.73
CA VAL A 162 -4.60 -8.39 -1.46
C VAL A 162 -6.09 -8.10 -1.61
N ILE A 163 -6.49 -7.43 -2.71
CA ILE A 163 -7.91 -7.13 -2.99
C ILE A 163 -8.73 -8.41 -3.18
N ARG A 164 -8.19 -9.43 -3.84
CA ARG A 164 -8.89 -10.72 -3.99
C ARG A 164 -9.16 -11.36 -2.64
N LEU A 165 -8.20 -11.31 -1.73
CA LEU A 165 -8.38 -11.79 -0.35
C LEU A 165 -9.40 -10.95 0.42
N ALA A 166 -9.38 -9.63 0.29
CA ALA A 166 -10.36 -8.74 0.88
C ALA A 166 -11.79 -9.07 0.39
N ARG A 167 -11.96 -9.24 -0.92
CA ARG A 167 -13.24 -9.61 -1.54
C ARG A 167 -13.77 -10.95 -0.99
N LYS A 168 -12.90 -11.96 -0.92
CA LYS A 168 -13.25 -13.26 -0.37
C LYS A 168 -13.69 -13.18 1.10
N TYR A 169 -13.02 -12.36 1.89
CA TYR A 169 -13.41 -12.13 3.28
C TYR A 169 -14.79 -11.47 3.37
N LEU A 170 -15.04 -10.43 2.59
CA LEU A 170 -16.33 -9.72 2.57
C LEU A 170 -17.50 -10.63 2.15
N GLU A 171 -17.29 -11.52 1.18
CA GLU A 171 -18.29 -12.51 0.76
C GLU A 171 -18.67 -13.47 1.89
N SER A 172 -17.71 -13.81 2.77
CA SER A 172 -17.92 -14.73 3.89
C SER A 172 -18.43 -14.05 5.16
N HIS A 173 -18.19 -12.73 5.34
CA HIS A 173 -18.40 -11.98 6.58
C HIS A 173 -19.12 -10.64 6.34
N ALA A 174 -20.07 -10.60 5.40
CA ALA A 174 -20.73 -9.35 4.98
C ALA A 174 -21.39 -8.57 6.14
N GLN A 175 -21.76 -9.24 7.23
CA GLN A 175 -22.38 -8.61 8.41
C GLN A 175 -21.37 -7.89 9.32
N GLU A 176 -20.08 -8.23 9.28
CA GLU A 176 -19.05 -7.65 10.14
C GLU A 176 -18.46 -6.36 9.56
N ALA A 177 -18.62 -6.17 8.26
CA ALA A 177 -18.05 -5.04 7.53
C ALA A 177 -19.02 -3.86 7.32
N ASN A 178 -20.29 -4.02 7.70
CA ASN A 178 -21.34 -2.99 7.63
C ASN A 178 -21.42 -2.13 8.89
#